data_9d250aa3a795e3422214b6875a318598
#
_entry.id   9d250aa3a795e3422214b6875a318598
#
_cell.length_a   1.000
_cell.length_b   1.000
_cell.length_c   1.000
_cell.angle_alpha   90.00
_cell.angle_beta   90.00
_cell.angle_gamma   90.00
#
_symmetry.space_group_name_H-M   'P 1'
#
loop_
_entity.id
_entity.type
_entity.pdbx_description
1 polymer ?
#
loop_
_entity_poly.entity_id
_entity_poly.type
_entity_poly.pdbx_seq_one_letter_code
_entity_poly.pdbx_strand_id
1 'polypeptide(L)'
;MADPAHSSLSDTQRAILAFLRERIGQDGLPPSQLEICAAFGFRQNATAAYHLKALEAAGAIERLPHKARGLRLVDAPPAGAASAANPSRKARRHGGSYPYKGHRDERLLPVLGRVAAGAPIGADIGSDEQLLLDRHCFDPAPDYLLRVQGDSMRDDGILDGDLVAVKRASEAVNGRIVVARIDGEVTIKRLRTTADAVLLLPRNPDYAPIVVPADADFAIEGLYCGLVRRG
;
A
#
# COMPACT_ATOMS: atom_id res chain seq x y z
N MET A 1 35.12 14.03 21.43
CA MET A 1 35.39 14.67 20.14
C MET A 1 34.12 14.54 19.33
N ALA A 2 33.43 15.65 19.03
CA ALA A 2 32.21 15.65 18.24
C ALA A 2 32.57 15.46 16.75
N ASP A 3 31.88 14.55 16.10
CA ASP A 3 32.06 14.17 14.70
C ASP A 3 31.66 15.34 13.77
N PRO A 4 32.51 15.83 12.88
CA PRO A 4 32.24 17.02 12.07
C PRO A 4 31.13 16.87 11.03
N ALA A 5 30.67 15.63 10.74
CA ALA A 5 29.63 15.37 9.74
C ALA A 5 28.21 15.79 10.19
N HIS A 6 27.98 16.04 11.47
CA HIS A 6 26.65 16.30 12.03
C HIS A 6 26.42 17.75 12.46
N SER A 7 27.37 18.64 12.18
CA SER A 7 27.34 20.07 12.59
C SER A 7 26.24 20.90 11.89
N SER A 8 25.61 20.39 10.83
CA SER A 8 24.58 21.11 10.06
C SER A 8 23.13 20.70 10.40
N LEU A 9 22.94 19.75 11.31
CA LEU A 9 21.59 19.25 11.66
C LEU A 9 20.92 20.15 12.69
N SER A 10 19.63 20.42 12.50
CA SER A 10 18.80 21.12 13.49
C SER A 10 18.60 20.25 14.75
N ASP A 11 18.17 20.88 15.87
CA ASP A 11 17.90 20.16 17.11
C ASP A 11 16.87 19.04 16.91
N THR A 12 15.81 19.32 16.16
CA THR A 12 14.78 18.33 15.80
C THR A 12 15.36 17.17 14.99
N GLN A 13 16.25 17.44 14.04
CA GLN A 13 16.88 16.40 13.22
C GLN A 13 17.82 15.53 14.07
N ARG A 14 18.58 16.13 15.01
CA ARG A 14 19.40 15.40 15.96
C ARG A 14 18.57 14.50 16.88
N ALA A 15 17.44 15.01 17.36
CA ALA A 15 16.51 14.24 18.18
C ALA A 15 15.91 13.06 17.41
N ILE A 16 15.50 13.26 16.15
CA ILE A 16 15.00 12.19 15.30
C ILE A 16 16.10 11.14 15.04
N LEU A 17 17.33 11.56 14.76
CA LEU A 17 18.45 10.62 14.56
C LEU A 17 18.74 9.79 15.82
N ALA A 18 18.69 10.41 16.99
CA ALA A 18 18.83 9.69 18.27
C ALA A 18 17.71 8.67 18.48
N PHE A 19 16.47 9.05 18.23
CA PHE A 19 15.31 8.15 18.28
C PHE A 19 15.44 6.98 17.31
N LEU A 20 15.90 7.23 16.07
CA LEU A 20 16.16 6.17 15.09
C LEU A 20 17.20 5.17 15.58
N ARG A 21 18.32 5.67 16.17
CA ARG A 21 19.38 4.82 16.73
C ARG A 21 18.86 3.94 17.87
N GLU A 22 18.09 4.53 18.77
CA GLU A 22 17.51 3.82 19.90
C GLU A 22 16.56 2.72 19.44
N ARG A 23 15.61 3.03 18.54
CA ARG A 23 14.62 2.06 18.06
C ARG A 23 15.26 0.94 17.24
N ILE A 24 16.21 1.25 16.37
CA ILE A 24 16.94 0.23 15.62
C ILE A 24 17.77 -0.67 16.56
N GLY A 25 18.32 -0.10 17.63
CA GLY A 25 19.06 -0.87 18.63
C GLY A 25 18.18 -1.79 19.47
N GLN A 26 16.95 -1.35 19.81
CA GLN A 26 16.00 -2.11 20.62
C GLN A 26 15.22 -3.15 19.82
N ASP A 27 14.67 -2.74 18.67
CA ASP A 27 13.70 -3.52 17.89
C ASP A 27 14.34 -4.23 16.68
N GLY A 28 15.60 -3.91 16.37
CA GLY A 28 16.30 -4.41 15.17
C GLY A 28 15.76 -3.86 13.85
N LEU A 29 14.74 -2.98 13.91
CA LEU A 29 14.05 -2.41 12.76
C LEU A 29 13.88 -0.90 12.92
N PRO A 30 14.04 -0.11 11.84
CA PRO A 30 13.77 1.32 11.90
C PRO A 30 12.27 1.60 12.10
N PRO A 31 11.91 2.67 12.84
CA PRO A 31 10.53 3.08 13.00
C PRO A 31 9.93 3.56 11.68
N SER A 32 8.62 3.41 11.55
CA SER A 32 7.84 3.97 10.44
C SER A 32 7.70 5.51 10.57
N GLN A 33 7.30 6.16 9.49
CA GLN A 33 7.04 7.62 9.54
C GLN A 33 5.93 7.98 10.53
N LEU A 34 4.92 7.10 10.70
CA LEU A 34 3.85 7.28 11.68
C LEU A 34 4.38 7.21 13.12
N GLU A 35 5.26 6.28 13.41
CA GLU A 35 5.89 6.17 14.73
C GLU A 35 6.76 7.39 15.03
N ILE A 36 7.45 7.93 14.03
CA ILE A 36 8.20 9.18 14.15
C ILE A 36 7.24 10.36 14.39
N CYS A 37 6.13 10.45 13.64
CA CYS A 37 5.13 11.49 13.85
C CYS A 37 4.54 11.44 15.26
N ALA A 38 4.20 10.24 15.74
CA ALA A 38 3.68 10.05 17.09
C ALA A 38 4.69 10.45 18.18
N ALA A 39 5.96 10.06 18.00
CA ALA A 39 7.03 10.36 18.96
C ALA A 39 7.35 11.85 19.06
N PHE A 40 7.24 12.59 17.94
CA PHE A 40 7.60 14.02 17.87
C PHE A 40 6.39 14.97 17.78
N GLY A 41 5.16 14.45 17.87
CA GLY A 41 3.94 15.26 17.82
C GLY A 41 3.67 15.92 16.47
N PHE A 42 4.18 15.36 15.38
CA PHE A 42 3.92 15.90 14.05
C PHE A 42 2.51 15.54 13.57
N ARG A 43 1.77 16.57 13.14
CA ARG A 43 0.40 16.39 12.64
C ARG A 43 0.31 15.77 11.24
N GLN A 44 1.41 15.80 10.49
CA GLN A 44 1.44 15.36 9.08
C GLN A 44 2.67 14.51 8.81
N ASN A 45 2.49 13.41 8.08
CA ASN A 45 3.59 12.54 7.63
C ASN A 45 4.63 13.27 6.77
N ALA A 46 4.20 14.33 6.05
CA ALA A 46 5.09 15.18 5.26
C ALA A 46 6.20 15.82 6.11
N THR A 47 5.92 16.15 7.38
CA THR A 47 6.91 16.73 8.29
C THR A 47 7.99 15.73 8.66
N ALA A 48 7.61 14.50 9.00
CA ALA A 48 8.58 13.42 9.24
C ALA A 48 9.40 13.12 7.97
N ALA A 49 8.74 13.04 6.82
CA ALA A 49 9.41 12.83 5.53
C ALA A 49 10.42 13.93 5.19
N TYR A 50 10.10 15.19 5.48
CA TYR A 50 11.00 16.32 5.31
C TYR A 50 12.27 16.18 6.16
N HIS A 51 12.12 15.85 7.46
CA HIS A 51 13.27 15.67 8.34
C HIS A 51 14.11 14.46 7.96
N LEU A 52 13.50 13.36 7.56
CA LEU A 52 14.22 12.18 7.06
C LEU A 52 14.99 12.48 5.77
N LYS A 53 14.42 13.27 4.85
CA LYS A 53 15.12 13.70 3.64
C LYS A 53 16.33 14.60 3.97
N ALA A 54 16.21 15.46 4.97
CA ALA A 54 17.32 16.29 5.44
C ALA A 54 18.43 15.46 6.10
N LEU A 55 18.08 14.43 6.89
CA LEU A 55 19.05 13.48 7.48
C LEU A 55 19.77 12.67 6.42
N GLU A 56 19.07 12.27 5.36
CA GLU A 56 19.65 11.57 4.20
C GLU A 56 20.60 12.48 3.43
N ALA A 57 20.21 13.73 3.17
CA ALA A 57 21.08 14.72 2.52
C ALA A 57 22.33 15.04 3.35
N ALA A 58 22.24 14.98 4.68
CA ALA A 58 23.36 15.13 5.60
C ALA A 58 24.20 13.85 5.73
N GLY A 59 23.87 12.76 5.04
CA GLY A 59 24.59 11.49 5.08
C GLY A 59 24.44 10.71 6.39
N ALA A 60 23.54 11.10 7.29
CA ALA A 60 23.32 10.44 8.57
C ALA A 60 22.52 9.14 8.46
N ILE A 61 21.67 9.05 7.46
CA ILE A 61 20.86 7.88 7.12
C ILE A 61 20.90 7.61 5.62
N GLU A 62 20.65 6.36 5.25
CA GLU A 62 20.46 5.92 3.86
C GLU A 62 19.06 5.34 3.73
N ARG A 63 18.32 5.74 2.70
CA ARG A 63 17.00 5.18 2.39
C ARG A 63 17.14 4.12 1.32
N LEU A 64 16.74 2.90 1.67
CA LEU A 64 16.72 1.80 0.72
C LEU A 64 15.41 1.90 -0.09
N PRO A 65 15.49 2.11 -1.42
CA PRO A 65 14.31 2.19 -2.26
C PRO A 65 13.50 0.89 -2.18
N HIS A 66 12.18 1.02 -2.23
CA HIS A 66 11.23 -0.09 -2.24
C HIS A 66 11.10 -0.92 -0.95
N LYS A 67 11.57 -0.43 0.20
CA LYS A 67 11.33 -1.06 1.51
C LYS A 67 10.55 -0.13 2.42
N ALA A 68 9.41 -0.60 2.95
CA ALA A 68 8.52 0.18 3.82
C ALA A 68 9.20 0.69 5.11
N ARG A 69 10.25 0.01 5.59
CA ARG A 69 11.14 0.41 6.69
C ARG A 69 12.61 0.41 6.23
N GLY A 70 12.83 0.78 4.97
CA GLY A 70 14.13 0.80 4.35
C GLY A 70 14.97 2.02 4.75
N LEU A 71 15.35 2.11 6.02
CA LEU A 71 16.20 3.15 6.55
C LEU A 71 17.41 2.50 7.23
N ARG A 72 18.61 2.94 6.89
CA ARG A 72 19.88 2.48 7.46
C ARG A 72 20.63 3.67 8.05
N LEU A 73 21.20 3.47 9.24
CA LEU A 73 22.15 4.45 9.80
C LEU A 73 23.51 4.31 9.11
N VAL A 74 24.11 5.44 8.72
CA VAL A 74 25.39 5.44 8.02
C VAL A 74 26.57 5.23 8.98
N ASP A 75 26.39 5.61 10.27
CA ASP A 75 27.43 5.50 11.31
C ASP A 75 27.43 4.18 12.10
N ALA A 76 26.69 3.17 11.68
CA ALA A 76 26.78 1.86 12.30
C ALA A 76 28.00 1.11 11.72
N PRO A 77 28.96 0.65 12.55
CA PRO A 77 30.00 -0.23 12.06
C PRO A 77 29.36 -1.46 11.42
N PRO A 78 29.96 -2.05 10.38
CA PRO A 78 29.38 -3.19 9.70
C PRO A 78 29.18 -4.32 10.72
N ALA A 79 27.92 -4.69 10.95
CA ALA A 79 27.59 -5.88 11.71
C ALA A 79 27.98 -7.11 10.90
N GLY A 80 29.22 -7.50 11.06
CA GLY A 80 29.79 -8.64 10.38
C GLY A 80 31.11 -9.02 11.02
N ALA A 81 31.06 -9.65 12.19
CA ALA A 81 31.98 -10.65 12.67
C ALA A 81 31.73 -10.98 14.14
N ALA A 82 30.81 -11.84 14.41
CA ALA A 82 30.84 -12.73 15.56
C ALA A 82 30.18 -14.04 15.17
N SER A 83 30.96 -14.83 14.46
CA SER A 83 30.79 -16.28 14.41
C SER A 83 31.09 -16.82 15.80
N ALA A 84 30.37 -17.80 16.18
CA ALA A 84 30.74 -18.98 16.93
C ALA A 84 29.82 -19.27 18.12
N ALA A 85 29.25 -20.43 17.99
CA ALA A 85 29.01 -21.41 19.03
C ALA A 85 27.88 -21.12 20.03
N ASN A 86 26.77 -21.77 19.79
CA ASN A 86 26.11 -22.43 20.90
C ASN A 86 25.46 -23.75 20.49
N PRO A 87 25.78 -24.85 21.17
CA PRO A 87 25.18 -26.16 20.91
C PRO A 87 23.89 -26.36 21.72
N SER A 88 22.94 -27.02 21.09
CA SER A 88 21.96 -27.91 21.70
C SER A 88 20.89 -27.32 22.62
N ARG A 89 19.71 -27.14 22.05
CA ARG A 89 18.50 -27.60 22.73
C ARG A 89 17.55 -28.28 21.74
N LYS A 90 17.47 -29.60 21.91
CA LYS A 90 16.41 -30.44 21.30
C LYS A 90 15.05 -29.93 21.76
N ALA A 91 14.27 -29.40 20.85
CA ALA A 91 12.85 -29.27 21.00
C ALA A 91 12.13 -29.94 19.84
N ARG A 92 11.15 -30.71 20.16
CA ARG A 92 10.43 -31.74 19.42
C ARG A 92 9.81 -31.21 18.12
N ARG A 93 9.99 -32.00 17.08
CA ARG A 93 9.31 -31.92 15.78
C ARG A 93 7.80 -32.13 15.96
N HIS A 94 7.01 -31.16 15.52
CA HIS A 94 5.67 -31.38 14.93
C HIS A 94 5.39 -30.22 14.00
N GLY A 95 5.02 -30.53 12.77
CA GLY A 95 4.54 -29.60 11.79
C GLY A 95 5.49 -29.40 10.61
N GLY A 96 5.15 -30.01 9.48
CA GLY A 96 5.90 -29.89 8.24
C GLY A 96 6.01 -28.43 7.80
N SER A 97 7.22 -27.89 7.93
CA SER A 97 7.61 -26.65 7.29
C SER A 97 7.91 -26.98 5.84
N TYR A 98 7.02 -26.59 4.94
CA TYR A 98 7.40 -26.44 3.54
C TYR A 98 8.35 -25.23 3.47
N PRO A 99 9.60 -25.39 3.02
CA PRO A 99 10.48 -24.26 2.82
C PRO A 99 10.00 -23.52 1.56
N TYR A 100 9.06 -22.59 1.73
CA TYR A 100 8.69 -21.64 0.69
C TYR A 100 9.86 -20.67 0.53
N LYS A 101 10.78 -20.95 -0.37
CA LYS A 101 11.82 -20.03 -0.85
C LYS A 101 11.24 -19.14 -1.95
N GLY A 102 10.14 -18.47 -1.68
CA GLY A 102 9.62 -17.43 -2.54
C GLY A 102 10.06 -16.08 -2.02
N HIS A 103 10.53 -15.22 -2.89
CA HIS A 103 10.67 -13.80 -2.59
C HIS A 103 9.27 -13.28 -2.26
N ARG A 104 9.01 -12.93 -0.99
CA ARG A 104 7.79 -12.22 -0.60
C ARG A 104 7.90 -10.81 -1.15
N ASP A 105 7.19 -10.52 -2.20
CA ASP A 105 7.02 -9.16 -2.71
C ASP A 105 5.80 -8.53 -2.01
N GLU A 106 5.95 -8.35 -0.71
CA GLU A 106 4.92 -7.75 0.14
C GLU A 106 4.84 -6.25 -0.14
N ARG A 107 3.64 -5.75 -0.41
CA ARG A 107 3.36 -4.32 -0.58
C ARG A 107 2.27 -3.85 0.36
N LEU A 108 2.47 -2.67 0.92
CA LEU A 108 1.41 -1.90 1.54
C LEU A 108 0.55 -1.29 0.43
N LEU A 109 -0.68 -1.80 0.31
CA LEU A 109 -1.68 -1.27 -0.62
C LEU A 109 -2.62 -0.33 0.13
N PRO A 110 -2.81 0.91 -0.35
CA PRO A 110 -3.79 1.81 0.23
C PRO A 110 -5.20 1.25 0.04
N VAL A 111 -6.02 1.31 1.09
CA VAL A 111 -7.44 0.97 1.02
C VAL A 111 -8.21 2.26 0.76
N LEU A 112 -8.77 2.40 -0.41
CA LEU A 112 -9.59 3.54 -0.78
C LEU A 112 -11.03 3.28 -0.32
N GLY A 113 -11.57 4.24 0.45
CA GLY A 113 -12.96 4.22 0.90
C GLY A 113 -13.88 4.87 -0.13
N ARG A 114 -14.56 5.96 0.28
CA ARG A 114 -15.35 6.79 -0.64
C ARG A 114 -14.41 7.59 -1.51
N VAL A 115 -14.60 7.50 -2.82
CA VAL A 115 -13.95 8.41 -3.75
C VAL A 115 -14.80 9.68 -3.77
N ALA A 116 -14.19 10.83 -3.47
CA ALA A 116 -14.86 12.11 -3.58
C ALA A 116 -15.24 12.37 -5.04
N ALA A 117 -16.46 12.85 -5.27
CA ALA A 117 -16.96 13.19 -6.59
C ALA A 117 -16.00 14.19 -7.29
N GLY A 118 -15.60 13.89 -8.52
CA GLY A 118 -14.85 14.82 -9.39
C GLY A 118 -13.34 14.69 -9.38
N ALA A 119 -12.72 13.87 -8.53
CA ALA A 119 -11.29 13.62 -8.59
C ALA A 119 -10.97 12.20 -9.11
N PRO A 120 -9.95 12.03 -9.96
CA PRO A 120 -9.46 10.70 -10.33
C PRO A 120 -9.08 9.89 -9.08
N ILE A 121 -9.34 8.58 -9.10
CA ILE A 121 -8.97 7.70 -7.98
C ILE A 121 -7.47 7.78 -7.76
N GLY A 122 -7.03 8.44 -6.68
CA GLY A 122 -5.64 8.49 -6.27
C GLY A 122 -4.96 9.85 -6.27
N ALA A 123 -5.65 10.94 -6.60
CA ALA A 123 -5.01 12.26 -6.57
C ALA A 123 -4.78 12.80 -5.14
N ASP A 124 -5.67 12.51 -4.16
CA ASP A 124 -5.56 13.01 -2.79
C ASP A 124 -6.44 12.25 -1.78
N ILE A 125 -6.51 10.93 -1.86
CA ILE A 125 -7.26 10.19 -0.86
C ILE A 125 -6.29 9.70 0.20
N GLY A 126 -6.18 10.49 1.26
CA GLY A 126 -5.59 10.05 2.52
C GLY A 126 -6.40 8.88 3.08
N SER A 127 -6.19 7.69 2.57
CA SER A 127 -6.65 6.51 3.27
C SER A 127 -5.64 6.26 4.39
N ASP A 128 -6.08 6.45 5.63
CA ASP A 128 -5.28 6.08 6.80
C ASP A 128 -5.14 4.54 6.90
N GLU A 129 -5.89 3.80 6.10
CA GLU A 129 -5.87 2.33 6.09
C GLU A 129 -4.99 1.81 4.94
N GLN A 130 -4.01 0.97 5.30
CA GLN A 130 -3.18 0.24 4.36
C GLN A 130 -3.18 -1.24 4.75
N LEU A 131 -3.15 -2.10 3.76
CA LEU A 131 -3.06 -3.54 3.97
C LEU A 131 -1.78 -4.08 3.35
N LEU A 132 -1.00 -4.83 4.13
CA LEU A 132 0.19 -5.51 3.65
C LEU A 132 -0.24 -6.82 2.98
N LEU A 133 0.00 -6.93 1.69
CA LEU A 133 -0.33 -8.11 0.88
C LEU A 133 0.85 -8.52 0.02
N ASP A 134 0.99 -9.83 -0.16
CA ASP A 134 1.89 -10.36 -1.18
C ASP A 134 1.24 -10.15 -2.56
N ARG A 135 1.91 -9.37 -3.42
CA ARG A 135 1.39 -9.05 -4.75
C ARG A 135 1.28 -10.28 -5.66
N HIS A 136 1.99 -11.37 -5.36
CA HIS A 136 1.85 -12.63 -6.09
C HIS A 136 0.52 -13.35 -5.84
N CYS A 137 -0.27 -12.90 -4.84
CA CYS A 137 -1.64 -13.38 -4.66
C CYS A 137 -2.60 -12.91 -5.77
N PHE A 138 -2.16 -11.98 -6.63
CA PHE A 138 -3.00 -11.35 -7.65
C PHE A 138 -2.30 -11.33 -9.01
N ASP A 139 -3.07 -11.47 -10.08
CA ASP A 139 -2.62 -11.32 -11.46
C ASP A 139 -3.65 -10.54 -12.29
N PRO A 140 -3.30 -9.32 -12.73
CA PRO A 140 -2.07 -8.56 -12.47
C PRO A 140 -1.95 -8.09 -11.02
N ALA A 141 -0.71 -7.72 -10.62
CA ALA A 141 -0.45 -7.17 -9.30
C ALA A 141 -1.20 -5.83 -9.11
N PRO A 142 -1.95 -5.66 -8.00
CA PRO A 142 -2.76 -4.47 -7.76
C PRO A 142 -1.92 -3.25 -7.38
N ASP A 143 -2.50 -2.06 -7.58
CA ASP A 143 -1.93 -0.78 -7.16
C ASP A 143 -2.65 -0.24 -5.91
N TYR A 144 -3.91 -0.61 -5.68
CA TYR A 144 -4.71 -0.22 -4.51
C TYR A 144 -5.83 -1.22 -4.23
N LEU A 145 -6.45 -1.07 -3.08
CA LEU A 145 -7.66 -1.77 -2.67
C LEU A 145 -8.82 -0.78 -2.64
N LEU A 146 -10.00 -1.22 -3.07
CA LEU A 146 -11.23 -0.42 -3.00
C LEU A 146 -12.26 -1.15 -2.15
N ARG A 147 -12.82 -0.47 -1.15
CA ARG A 147 -13.88 -1.02 -0.32
C ARG A 147 -15.20 -1.03 -1.09
N VAL A 148 -15.76 -2.21 -1.22
CA VAL A 148 -17.06 -2.43 -1.88
C VAL A 148 -18.18 -1.88 -1.02
N GLN A 149 -19.13 -1.21 -1.66
CA GLN A 149 -20.40 -0.80 -1.06
C GLN A 149 -21.56 -1.35 -1.91
N GLY A 150 -22.48 -2.05 -1.25
CA GLY A 150 -23.60 -2.69 -1.89
C GLY A 150 -23.27 -4.05 -2.49
N ASP A 151 -24.27 -4.65 -3.13
CA ASP A 151 -24.25 -6.05 -3.56
C ASP A 151 -24.50 -6.23 -5.05
N SER A 152 -24.33 -5.18 -5.85
CA SER A 152 -24.59 -5.21 -7.31
C SER A 152 -23.72 -6.21 -8.08
N MET A 153 -22.68 -6.78 -7.46
CA MET A 153 -21.75 -7.75 -8.04
C MET A 153 -21.73 -9.09 -7.28
N ARG A 154 -22.77 -9.38 -6.51
CA ARG A 154 -22.83 -10.56 -5.63
C ARG A 154 -22.68 -11.90 -6.37
N ASP A 155 -23.21 -12.02 -7.58
CA ASP A 155 -23.15 -13.26 -8.36
C ASP A 155 -21.76 -13.52 -8.98
N ASP A 156 -20.87 -12.52 -8.96
CA ASP A 156 -19.44 -12.67 -9.22
C ASP A 156 -18.64 -12.86 -7.92
N GLY A 157 -19.31 -13.04 -6.78
CA GLY A 157 -18.71 -13.29 -5.47
C GLY A 157 -18.15 -12.04 -4.77
N ILE A 158 -18.46 -10.84 -5.27
CA ILE A 158 -18.04 -9.56 -4.68
C ILE A 158 -19.20 -9.05 -3.81
N LEU A 159 -18.98 -8.99 -2.51
CA LEU A 159 -20.00 -8.64 -1.50
C LEU A 159 -19.70 -7.30 -0.85
N ASP A 160 -20.70 -6.75 -0.18
CA ASP A 160 -20.54 -5.54 0.62
C ASP A 160 -19.45 -5.69 1.68
N GLY A 161 -18.61 -4.67 1.82
CA GLY A 161 -17.48 -4.67 2.75
C GLY A 161 -16.19 -5.34 2.25
N ASP A 162 -16.23 -6.07 1.13
CA ASP A 162 -15.01 -6.64 0.52
C ASP A 162 -14.01 -5.56 0.15
N LEU A 163 -12.74 -5.93 0.13
CA LEU A 163 -11.67 -5.12 -0.41
C LEU A 163 -11.27 -5.67 -1.78
N VAL A 164 -11.69 -5.03 -2.86
CA VAL A 164 -11.30 -5.43 -4.21
C VAL A 164 -9.91 -4.89 -4.54
N ALA A 165 -9.05 -5.77 -5.03
CA ALA A 165 -7.73 -5.44 -5.52
C ALA A 165 -7.82 -4.93 -6.95
N VAL A 166 -7.26 -3.75 -7.20
CA VAL A 166 -7.42 -3.02 -8.45
C VAL A 166 -6.07 -2.63 -9.04
N LYS A 167 -5.88 -2.95 -10.30
CA LYS A 167 -4.78 -2.47 -11.13
C LYS A 167 -5.25 -1.21 -11.88
N ARG A 168 -4.52 -0.10 -11.75
CA ARG A 168 -4.82 1.12 -12.51
C ARG A 168 -4.77 0.85 -14.01
N ALA A 169 -5.80 1.26 -14.70
CA ALA A 169 -5.91 1.16 -16.16
C ALA A 169 -6.95 2.16 -16.64
N SER A 170 -6.72 2.74 -17.80
CA SER A 170 -7.66 3.61 -18.50
C SER A 170 -8.48 2.88 -19.58
N GLU A 171 -8.14 1.62 -19.83
CA GLU A 171 -8.78 0.80 -20.86
C GLU A 171 -9.05 -0.62 -20.34
N ALA A 172 -10.08 -1.26 -20.87
CA ALA A 172 -10.43 -2.64 -20.56
C ALA A 172 -11.08 -3.32 -21.76
N VAL A 173 -10.90 -4.64 -21.86
CA VAL A 173 -11.60 -5.46 -22.84
C VAL A 173 -12.98 -5.86 -22.31
N ASN A 174 -13.92 -6.12 -23.22
CA ASN A 174 -15.26 -6.58 -22.90
C ASN A 174 -15.25 -7.81 -21.96
N GLY A 175 -16.18 -7.83 -21.03
CA GLY A 175 -16.34 -8.90 -20.05
C GLY A 175 -15.47 -8.79 -18.81
N ARG A 176 -14.47 -7.89 -18.78
CA ARG A 176 -13.68 -7.62 -17.56
C ARG A 176 -14.53 -6.87 -16.53
N ILE A 177 -14.25 -7.16 -15.26
CA ILE A 177 -14.74 -6.36 -14.15
C ILE A 177 -13.84 -5.14 -14.03
N VAL A 178 -14.45 -3.97 -14.05
CA VAL A 178 -13.76 -2.68 -14.00
C VAL A 178 -14.25 -1.85 -12.82
N VAL A 179 -13.35 -1.01 -12.33
CA VAL A 179 -13.71 0.16 -11.52
C VAL A 179 -13.87 1.31 -12.51
N ALA A 180 -15.08 1.85 -12.59
CA ALA A 180 -15.44 2.92 -13.49
C ALA A 180 -15.93 4.14 -12.70
N ARG A 181 -15.67 5.33 -13.26
CA ARG A 181 -16.20 6.59 -12.76
C ARG A 181 -17.18 7.16 -13.80
N ILE A 182 -18.35 7.57 -13.34
CA ILE A 182 -19.38 8.25 -14.15
C ILE A 182 -19.80 9.49 -13.36
N ASP A 183 -19.63 10.66 -13.92
CA ASP A 183 -20.02 11.96 -13.31
C ASP A 183 -19.56 12.11 -11.86
N GLY A 184 -18.33 11.60 -11.59
CA GLY A 184 -17.72 11.62 -10.27
C GLY A 184 -18.07 10.46 -9.35
N GLU A 185 -19.06 9.64 -9.68
CA GLU A 185 -19.41 8.44 -8.91
C GLU A 185 -18.62 7.22 -9.34
N VAL A 186 -18.09 6.46 -8.37
CA VAL A 186 -17.32 5.24 -8.64
C VAL A 186 -18.17 4.00 -8.47
N THR A 187 -18.07 3.09 -9.44
CA THR A 187 -18.79 1.82 -9.42
C THR A 187 -17.93 0.66 -9.91
N ILE A 188 -18.28 -0.55 -9.49
CA ILE A 188 -17.64 -1.81 -9.94
C ILE A 188 -18.67 -2.59 -10.75
N LYS A 189 -18.39 -2.86 -12.02
CA LYS A 189 -19.30 -3.55 -12.95
C LYS A 189 -18.51 -4.34 -13.99
N ARG A 190 -19.20 -5.23 -14.72
CA ARG A 190 -18.66 -5.80 -15.95
C ARG A 190 -18.81 -4.83 -17.09
N LEU A 191 -17.69 -4.60 -17.77
CA LEU A 191 -17.67 -3.75 -18.97
C LEU A 191 -18.23 -4.50 -20.16
N ARG A 192 -19.07 -3.84 -20.91
CA ARG A 192 -19.50 -4.24 -22.25
C ARG A 192 -19.56 -3.02 -23.16
N THR A 193 -18.67 -2.95 -24.12
CA THR A 193 -18.65 -1.91 -25.17
C THR A 193 -19.24 -2.50 -26.44
N THR A 194 -20.17 -1.79 -27.04
CA THR A 194 -20.74 -2.08 -28.34
C THR A 194 -20.36 -0.95 -29.32
N ALA A 195 -20.78 -1.03 -30.58
CA ALA A 195 -20.54 0.06 -31.55
C ALA A 195 -21.19 1.39 -31.11
N ASP A 196 -22.33 1.30 -30.38
CA ASP A 196 -23.18 2.45 -30.12
C ASP A 196 -23.16 2.90 -28.65
N ALA A 197 -22.65 2.06 -27.73
CA ALA A 197 -22.77 2.35 -26.30
C ALA A 197 -21.72 1.62 -25.43
N VAL A 198 -21.38 2.24 -24.30
CA VAL A 198 -20.70 1.60 -23.20
C VAL A 198 -21.74 1.20 -22.15
N LEU A 199 -21.71 -0.06 -21.75
CA LEU A 199 -22.61 -0.64 -20.76
C LEU A 199 -21.80 -1.13 -19.57
N LEU A 200 -22.26 -0.82 -18.38
CA LEU A 200 -21.73 -1.34 -17.13
C LEU A 200 -22.75 -2.31 -16.54
N LEU A 201 -22.44 -3.58 -16.61
CA LEU A 201 -23.35 -4.67 -16.27
C LEU A 201 -23.18 -5.09 -14.82
N PRO A 202 -24.24 -5.04 -13.99
CA PRO A 202 -24.24 -5.63 -12.67
C PRO A 202 -24.21 -7.16 -12.76
N ARG A 203 -23.88 -7.81 -11.66
CA ARG A 203 -23.98 -9.24 -11.45
C ARG A 203 -24.87 -9.51 -10.25
N ASN A 204 -26.04 -8.93 -10.31
CA ASN A 204 -27.16 -9.09 -9.41
C ASN A 204 -28.42 -8.70 -10.20
N PRO A 205 -29.41 -9.58 -10.35
CA PRO A 205 -30.62 -9.33 -11.14
C PRO A 205 -31.47 -8.19 -10.60
N ASP A 206 -31.28 -7.80 -9.34
CA ASP A 206 -32.02 -6.70 -8.72
C ASP A 206 -31.58 -5.30 -9.23
N TYR A 207 -30.49 -5.27 -10.03
CA TYR A 207 -29.92 -4.05 -10.58
C TYR A 207 -30.00 -4.03 -12.10
N ALA A 208 -30.44 -2.90 -12.65
CA ALA A 208 -30.41 -2.70 -14.10
C ALA A 208 -29.00 -2.39 -14.61
N PRO A 209 -28.65 -2.76 -15.86
CA PRO A 209 -27.44 -2.30 -16.51
C PRO A 209 -27.41 -0.76 -16.58
N ILE A 210 -26.22 -0.19 -16.39
CA ILE A 210 -25.99 1.24 -16.58
C ILE A 210 -25.54 1.44 -18.03
N VAL A 211 -26.31 2.18 -18.80
CA VAL A 211 -25.91 2.68 -20.11
C VAL A 211 -25.21 4.02 -19.87
N VAL A 212 -23.93 4.09 -20.21
CA VAL A 212 -23.15 5.32 -20.01
C VAL A 212 -23.62 6.35 -21.05
N PRO A 213 -24.14 7.53 -20.62
CA PRO A 213 -24.51 8.58 -21.56
C PRO A 213 -23.33 9.08 -22.37
N ALA A 214 -23.56 9.51 -23.61
CA ALA A 214 -22.50 9.97 -24.48
C ALA A 214 -21.81 11.28 -24.00
N ASP A 215 -22.51 12.05 -23.21
CA ASP A 215 -22.08 13.32 -22.60
C ASP A 215 -21.60 13.19 -21.14
N ALA A 216 -21.63 11.98 -20.58
CA ALA A 216 -21.16 11.74 -19.22
C ALA A 216 -19.64 11.83 -19.11
N ASP A 217 -19.16 12.36 -17.97
CA ASP A 217 -17.72 12.23 -17.60
C ASP A 217 -17.42 10.79 -17.17
N PHE A 218 -17.11 9.96 -18.18
CA PHE A 218 -16.83 8.54 -17.99
C PHE A 218 -15.34 8.23 -18.09
N ALA A 219 -14.84 7.49 -17.12
CA ALA A 219 -13.48 6.96 -17.13
C ALA A 219 -13.42 5.54 -16.53
N ILE A 220 -12.57 4.70 -17.09
CA ILE A 220 -12.12 3.47 -16.45
C ILE A 220 -10.95 3.84 -15.55
N GLU A 221 -11.08 3.56 -14.27
CA GLU A 221 -10.08 3.87 -13.24
C GLU A 221 -9.19 2.66 -12.91
N GLY A 222 -9.65 1.44 -13.27
CA GLY A 222 -8.84 0.25 -13.07
C GLY A 222 -9.56 -1.06 -13.37
N LEU A 223 -8.75 -2.12 -13.36
CA LEU A 223 -9.17 -3.51 -13.57
C LEU A 223 -9.21 -4.25 -12.24
N TYR A 224 -10.27 -5.00 -12.02
CA TYR A 224 -10.35 -5.96 -10.93
C TYR A 224 -9.34 -7.10 -11.13
N CYS A 225 -8.52 -7.40 -10.14
CA CYS A 225 -7.56 -8.49 -10.12
C CYS A 225 -7.77 -9.52 -8.99
N GLY A 226 -8.75 -9.30 -8.13
CA GLY A 226 -9.08 -10.19 -7.03
C GLY A 226 -9.71 -9.43 -5.87
N LEU A 227 -9.97 -10.12 -4.76
CA LEU A 227 -10.51 -9.50 -3.56
C LEU A 227 -9.88 -10.09 -2.28
N VAL A 228 -9.96 -9.32 -1.21
CA VAL A 228 -9.66 -9.77 0.16
C VAL A 228 -10.93 -9.59 0.98
N ARG A 229 -11.38 -10.66 1.61
CA ARG A 229 -12.48 -10.64 2.56
C ARG A 229 -11.96 -10.90 3.95
N ARG A 230 -12.34 -10.06 4.88
CA ARG A 230 -12.11 -10.27 6.31
C ARG A 230 -13.38 -10.92 6.88
N GLY A 231 -13.22 -12.06 7.52
CA GLY A 231 -14.29 -12.79 8.21
C GLY A 231 -14.55 -12.23 9.59
#